data_b61440747fd765e4e528655ed3f51b8f
#
_entry.id   b61440747fd765e4e528655ed3f51b8f
#
_cell.length_a   1.000
_cell.length_b   1.000
_cell.length_c   1.000
_cell.angle_alpha   90.00
_cell.angle_beta   90.00
_cell.angle_gamma   90.00
#
_symmetry.space_group_name_H-M   'P 1'
#
loop_
_entity.id
_entity.type
_entity.pdbx_description
1 polymer ?
#
loop_
_entity_poly.entity_id
_entity_poly.type
_entity_poly.pdbx_seq_one_letter_code
_entity_poly.pdbx_strand_id
1 'polypeptide(L)'
;MPIRMADEPDAMFTVARQSGDALSSEDMLTARLIGTTAFECARELLDPDALANVPVPLSPRQIDCIALVAQGKSDWEIAQILGLSRDTVHEYVEGARRRYGVRRRTQLVLRAVRDGHLNIDALV
;
A
#
# COMPACT_ATOMS: atom_id res chain seq x y z
N MET A 1 14.94 -3.93 -24.89
CA MET A 1 13.78 -4.82 -24.63
C MET A 1 12.66 -4.02 -24.03
N PRO A 2 11.47 -3.98 -24.62
CA PRO A 2 10.35 -3.25 -24.05
C PRO A 2 9.78 -3.97 -22.84
N ILE A 3 9.47 -3.21 -21.80
CA ILE A 3 8.73 -3.68 -20.62
C ILE A 3 7.33 -3.08 -20.72
N ARG A 4 6.33 -3.94 -20.84
CA ARG A 4 4.92 -3.54 -20.84
C ARG A 4 4.26 -3.97 -19.55
N MET A 5 3.67 -3.02 -18.88
CA MET A 5 2.75 -3.25 -17.75
C MET A 5 1.38 -2.72 -18.15
N ALA A 6 0.31 -3.38 -17.71
CA ALA A 6 -1.04 -2.93 -17.98
C ALA A 6 -1.24 -1.51 -17.42
N ASP A 7 -1.72 -0.60 -18.24
CA ASP A 7 -2.05 0.80 -17.93
C ASP A 7 -0.87 1.72 -17.55
N GLU A 8 0.38 1.36 -17.89
CA GLU A 8 1.56 2.19 -17.61
C GLU A 8 2.37 2.54 -18.87
N PRO A 9 3.16 3.63 -18.84
CA PRO A 9 4.01 4.00 -19.95
C PRO A 9 5.05 2.90 -20.24
N ASP A 10 5.26 2.64 -21.51
CA ASP A 10 6.26 1.68 -21.98
C ASP A 10 7.66 2.15 -21.55
N ALA A 11 8.43 1.24 -20.98
CA ALA A 11 9.84 1.44 -20.70
C ALA A 11 10.70 0.54 -21.60
N MET A 12 11.91 0.99 -21.88
CA MET A 12 12.88 0.24 -22.67
C MET A 12 14.23 0.25 -21.97
N PHE A 13 14.85 -0.91 -21.88
CA PHE A 13 16.25 -0.99 -21.46
C PHE A 13 17.08 -1.71 -22.53
N THR A 14 18.35 -1.36 -22.59
CA THR A 14 19.29 -1.92 -23.55
C THR A 14 20.41 -2.65 -22.83
N VAL A 15 20.71 -3.86 -23.28
CA VAL A 15 21.86 -4.64 -22.82
C VAL A 15 22.90 -4.64 -23.91
N ALA A 16 24.14 -4.21 -23.59
CA ALA A 16 25.26 -4.22 -24.48
C ALA A 16 26.30 -5.26 -24.05
N ARG A 17 26.90 -5.93 -25.02
CA ARG A 17 27.96 -6.94 -24.82
C ARG A 17 29.20 -6.54 -25.59
N GLN A 18 30.37 -6.80 -25.03
CA GLN A 18 31.65 -6.52 -25.71
C GLN A 18 32.05 -7.61 -26.72
N SER A 19 31.50 -8.81 -26.61
CA SER A 19 31.72 -9.91 -27.58
C SER A 19 30.67 -9.82 -28.69
N GLY A 20 31.08 -10.18 -29.92
CA GLY A 20 30.20 -10.21 -31.10
C GLY A 20 29.24 -11.41 -31.14
N ASP A 21 29.20 -12.27 -30.13
CA ASP A 21 28.37 -13.44 -30.10
C ASP A 21 26.90 -13.08 -29.82
N ALA A 22 25.97 -13.85 -30.40
CA ALA A 22 24.54 -13.71 -30.09
C ALA A 22 24.26 -14.04 -28.64
N LEU A 23 23.29 -13.34 -28.03
CA LEU A 23 22.81 -13.62 -26.67
C LEU A 23 22.11 -14.99 -26.62
N SER A 24 22.49 -15.82 -25.65
CA SER A 24 21.79 -17.07 -25.40
C SER A 24 20.38 -16.83 -24.83
N SER A 25 19.52 -17.85 -24.87
CA SER A 25 18.19 -17.77 -24.25
C SER A 25 18.26 -17.51 -22.73
N GLU A 26 19.30 -18.04 -22.08
CA GLU A 26 19.56 -17.81 -20.65
C GLU A 26 19.98 -16.35 -20.38
N ASP A 27 20.88 -15.80 -21.22
CA ASP A 27 21.26 -14.38 -21.15
C ASP A 27 20.05 -13.47 -21.35
N MET A 28 19.16 -13.82 -22.26
CA MET A 28 17.93 -13.07 -22.53
C MET A 28 16.96 -13.08 -21.33
N LEU A 29 16.79 -14.23 -20.70
CA LEU A 29 15.97 -14.36 -19.48
C LEU A 29 16.55 -13.58 -18.31
N THR A 30 17.86 -13.69 -18.10
CA THR A 30 18.57 -12.94 -17.04
C THR A 30 18.47 -11.43 -17.26
N ALA A 31 18.70 -10.96 -18.48
CA ALA A 31 18.57 -9.55 -18.82
C ALA A 31 17.14 -9.04 -18.61
N ARG A 32 16.14 -9.82 -18.99
CA ARG A 32 14.73 -9.47 -18.78
C ARG A 32 14.37 -9.36 -17.30
N LEU A 33 14.82 -10.32 -16.48
CA LEU A 33 14.59 -10.32 -15.03
C LEU A 33 15.25 -9.09 -14.39
N ILE A 34 16.52 -8.82 -14.68
CA ILE A 34 17.25 -7.65 -14.16
C ILE A 34 16.58 -6.36 -14.60
N GLY A 35 16.22 -6.23 -15.88
CA GLY A 35 15.59 -5.04 -16.41
C GLY A 35 14.21 -4.77 -15.79
N THR A 36 13.38 -5.80 -15.62
CA THR A 36 12.07 -5.67 -14.99
C THR A 36 12.20 -5.26 -13.53
N THR A 37 13.07 -5.91 -12.76
CA THR A 37 13.30 -5.58 -11.35
C THR A 37 13.86 -4.16 -11.19
N ALA A 38 14.83 -3.77 -12.01
CA ALA A 38 15.39 -2.43 -11.99
C ALA A 38 14.34 -1.35 -12.35
N PHE A 39 13.46 -1.63 -13.29
CA PHE A 39 12.37 -0.73 -13.66
C PHE A 39 11.36 -0.57 -12.52
N GLU A 40 10.94 -1.64 -11.88
CA GLU A 40 10.04 -1.60 -10.72
C GLU A 40 10.64 -0.80 -9.56
N CYS A 41 11.92 -1.07 -9.22
CA CYS A 41 12.62 -0.31 -8.19
C CYS A 41 12.75 1.17 -8.56
N ALA A 42 13.10 1.50 -9.81
CA ALA A 42 13.21 2.88 -10.26
C ALA A 42 11.85 3.60 -10.22
N ARG A 43 10.78 2.92 -10.60
CA ARG A 43 9.42 3.45 -10.53
C ARG A 43 9.02 3.77 -9.09
N GLU A 44 9.26 2.86 -8.16
CA GLU A 44 9.00 3.08 -6.74
C GLU A 44 9.79 4.26 -6.17
N LEU A 45 11.04 4.43 -6.60
CA LEU A 45 11.90 5.54 -6.15
C LEU A 45 11.54 6.90 -6.78
N LEU A 46 11.01 6.89 -8.00
CA LEU A 46 10.69 8.10 -8.77
C LEU A 46 9.22 8.51 -8.65
N ASP A 47 8.37 7.61 -8.16
CA ASP A 47 6.95 7.90 -7.94
C ASP A 47 6.81 8.83 -6.74
N PRO A 48 6.27 10.07 -6.94
CA PRO A 48 5.99 10.96 -5.81
C PRO A 48 5.03 10.36 -4.79
N ASP A 49 4.17 9.41 -5.23
CA ASP A 49 3.24 8.67 -4.39
C ASP A 49 3.88 7.43 -3.73
N ALA A 50 5.09 7.03 -4.11
CA ALA A 50 5.79 5.92 -3.47
C ALA A 50 6.12 6.23 -2.00
N LEU A 51 6.43 7.48 -1.67
CA LEU A 51 6.55 7.93 -0.29
C LEU A 51 5.17 7.96 0.44
N ALA A 52 4.08 8.10 -0.31
CA ALA A 52 2.72 7.99 0.21
C ALA A 52 2.29 6.52 0.42
N ASN A 53 3.07 5.56 -0.09
CA ASN A 53 2.84 4.13 0.08
C ASN A 53 3.56 3.52 1.29
N VAL A 54 4.33 4.30 2.05
CA VAL A 54 4.85 3.85 3.35
C VAL A 54 3.65 3.69 4.29
N PRO A 55 3.44 2.49 4.88
CA PRO A 55 2.35 2.28 5.80
C PRO A 55 2.41 3.30 6.95
N VAL A 56 1.31 3.98 7.19
CA VAL A 56 1.22 4.93 8.30
C VAL A 56 1.17 4.15 9.61
N PRO A 57 2.10 4.39 10.55
CA PRO A 57 2.08 3.66 11.81
C PRO A 57 0.84 4.04 12.62
N LEU A 58 0.04 3.02 12.97
CA LEU A 58 -1.11 3.14 13.83
C LEU A 58 -0.88 2.41 15.14
N SER A 59 -1.42 2.92 16.23
CA SER A 59 -1.42 2.19 17.49
C SER A 59 -2.38 0.98 17.44
N PRO A 60 -2.14 -0.09 18.24
CA PRO A 60 -3.06 -1.22 18.30
C PRO A 60 -4.50 -0.82 18.60
N ARG A 61 -4.73 0.16 19.44
CA ARG A 61 -6.07 0.67 19.76
C ARG A 61 -6.72 1.43 18.62
N GLN A 62 -5.94 2.15 17.83
CA GLN A 62 -6.44 2.77 16.60
C GLN A 62 -6.86 1.70 15.59
N ILE A 63 -6.09 0.64 15.45
CA ILE A 63 -6.41 -0.49 14.55
C ILE A 63 -7.71 -1.18 15.01
N ASP A 64 -7.86 -1.47 16.30
CA ASP A 64 -9.08 -2.05 16.87
C ASP A 64 -10.31 -1.18 16.57
N CYS A 65 -10.21 0.12 16.79
CA CYS A 65 -11.29 1.06 16.49
C CYS A 65 -11.64 1.09 15.01
N ILE A 66 -10.62 1.14 14.11
CA ILE A 66 -10.83 1.20 12.65
C ILE A 66 -11.45 -0.11 12.14
N ALA A 67 -11.07 -1.26 12.69
CA ALA A 67 -11.68 -2.55 12.35
C ALA A 67 -13.19 -2.56 12.63
N LEU A 68 -13.59 -2.03 13.77
CA LEU A 68 -15.01 -1.92 14.12
C LEU A 68 -15.74 -0.85 13.31
N VAL A 69 -15.06 0.24 12.94
CA VAL A 69 -15.57 1.22 11.96
C VAL A 69 -15.86 0.55 10.62
N ALA A 70 -14.95 -0.30 10.17
CA ALA A 70 -15.11 -1.04 8.91
C ALA A 70 -16.32 -2.00 8.94
N GLN A 71 -16.67 -2.52 10.11
CA GLN A 71 -17.88 -3.32 10.34
C GLN A 71 -19.16 -2.47 10.48
N GLY A 72 -19.07 -1.16 10.30
CA GLY A 72 -20.21 -0.25 10.37
C GLY A 72 -20.63 0.16 11.78
N LYS A 73 -19.78 -0.08 12.79
CA LYS A 73 -20.10 0.29 14.18
C LYS A 73 -19.97 1.80 14.41
N SER A 74 -20.89 2.34 15.19
CA SER A 74 -20.83 3.72 15.68
C SER A 74 -19.79 3.85 16.81
N ASP A 75 -19.37 5.08 17.12
CA ASP A 75 -18.43 5.32 18.22
C ASP A 75 -18.97 4.84 19.58
N TRP A 76 -20.29 4.92 19.77
CA TRP A 76 -20.93 4.39 20.97
C TRP A 76 -20.83 2.85 21.06
N GLU A 77 -21.13 2.14 19.96
CA GLU A 77 -21.01 0.68 19.90
C GLU A 77 -19.56 0.23 20.10
N ILE A 78 -18.61 0.92 19.46
CA ILE A 78 -17.17 0.65 19.63
C ILE A 78 -16.74 0.85 21.08
N ALA A 79 -17.20 1.92 21.71
CA ALA A 79 -16.94 2.18 23.13
C ALA A 79 -17.43 1.04 24.02
N GLN A 80 -18.63 0.51 23.75
CA GLN A 80 -19.19 -0.63 24.48
C GLN A 80 -18.36 -1.91 24.25
N ILE A 81 -17.97 -2.18 23.02
CA ILE A 81 -17.21 -3.39 22.64
C ILE A 81 -15.81 -3.37 23.26
N LEU A 82 -15.12 -2.24 23.21
CA LEU A 82 -13.73 -2.10 23.67
C LEU A 82 -13.61 -1.71 25.15
N GLY A 83 -14.72 -1.44 25.84
CA GLY A 83 -14.69 -0.98 27.22
C GLY A 83 -14.07 0.40 27.40
N LEU A 84 -14.28 1.29 26.42
CA LEU A 84 -13.74 2.65 26.39
C LEU A 84 -14.88 3.68 26.51
N SER A 85 -14.51 4.95 26.75
CA SER A 85 -15.47 6.05 26.59
C SER A 85 -15.66 6.38 25.12
N ARG A 86 -16.82 6.92 24.77
CA ARG A 86 -17.11 7.40 23.41
C ARG A 86 -16.11 8.46 22.94
N ASP A 87 -15.70 9.35 23.83
CA ASP A 87 -14.73 10.40 23.52
C ASP A 87 -13.36 9.82 23.22
N THR A 88 -12.94 8.78 23.96
CA THR A 88 -11.68 8.07 23.68
C THR A 88 -11.71 7.38 22.32
N VAL A 89 -12.81 6.73 21.96
CA VAL A 89 -12.98 6.13 20.63
C VAL A 89 -12.91 7.19 19.55
N HIS A 90 -13.62 8.32 19.74
CA HIS A 90 -13.59 9.45 18.83
C HIS A 90 -12.15 9.94 18.60
N GLU A 91 -11.38 10.14 19.69
CA GLU A 91 -9.97 10.56 19.59
C GLU A 91 -9.09 9.56 18.84
N TYR A 92 -9.27 8.27 19.03
CA TYR A 92 -8.52 7.25 18.29
C TYR A 92 -8.83 7.30 16.80
N VAL A 93 -10.10 7.41 16.43
CA VAL A 93 -10.53 7.49 15.02
C VAL A 93 -10.06 8.78 14.38
N GLU A 94 -10.23 9.92 15.06
CA GLU A 94 -9.78 11.22 14.55
C GLU A 94 -8.24 11.32 14.46
N GLY A 95 -7.53 10.74 15.43
CA GLY A 95 -6.07 10.64 15.40
C GLY A 95 -5.58 9.84 14.19
N ALA A 96 -6.23 8.74 13.87
CA ALA A 96 -5.92 7.95 12.68
C ALA A 96 -6.26 8.70 11.39
N ARG A 97 -7.40 9.39 11.34
CA ARG A 97 -7.78 10.23 10.19
C ARG A 97 -6.75 11.34 9.92
N ARG A 98 -6.27 12.01 10.96
CA ARG A 98 -5.21 13.03 10.85
C ARG A 98 -3.90 12.45 10.31
N ARG A 99 -3.49 11.25 10.79
CA ARG A 99 -2.28 10.58 10.30
C ARG A 99 -2.35 10.24 8.82
N TYR A 100 -3.51 9.79 8.35
CA TYR A 100 -3.74 9.49 6.93
C TYR A 100 -4.07 10.72 6.08
N GLY A 101 -4.32 11.88 6.68
CA GLY A 101 -4.74 13.07 5.96
C GLY A 101 -6.09 12.91 5.25
N VAL A 102 -6.97 12.04 5.73
CA VAL A 102 -8.28 11.75 5.13
C VAL A 102 -9.41 12.44 5.89
N ARG A 103 -10.46 12.83 5.15
CA ARG A 103 -11.61 13.54 5.73
C ARG A 103 -12.76 12.61 6.09
N ARG A 104 -12.93 11.51 5.36
CA ARG A 104 -14.06 10.60 5.50
C ARG A 104 -13.66 9.30 6.21
N ARG A 105 -14.56 8.80 7.03
CA ARG A 105 -14.44 7.54 7.77
C ARG A 105 -14.19 6.34 6.83
N THR A 106 -14.87 6.32 5.69
CA THR A 106 -14.68 5.30 4.66
C THR A 106 -13.30 5.34 4.01
N GLN A 107 -12.73 6.54 3.79
CA GLN A 107 -11.38 6.69 3.29
C GLN A 107 -10.34 6.17 4.27
N LEU A 108 -10.56 6.35 5.57
CA LEU A 108 -9.71 5.81 6.63
C LEU A 108 -9.64 4.28 6.54
N VAL A 109 -10.79 3.61 6.41
CA VAL A 109 -10.86 2.15 6.27
C VAL A 109 -10.09 1.68 5.04
N LEU A 110 -10.31 2.31 3.88
CA LEU A 110 -9.63 1.95 2.64
C LEU A 110 -8.10 2.10 2.76
N ARG A 111 -7.63 3.16 3.41
CA ARG A 111 -6.20 3.36 3.65
C ARG A 111 -5.62 2.30 4.60
N ALA A 112 -6.32 1.99 5.68
CA ALA A 112 -5.90 0.96 6.62
C ALA A 112 -5.83 -0.44 5.99
N VAL A 113 -6.76 -0.77 5.09
CA VAL A 113 -6.73 -2.02 4.30
C VAL A 113 -5.53 -2.03 3.36
N ARG A 114 -5.31 -0.93 2.62
CA ARG A 114 -4.18 -0.81 1.68
C ARG A 114 -2.84 -0.98 2.39
N ASP A 115 -2.70 -0.40 3.58
CA ASP A 115 -1.46 -0.48 4.37
C ASP A 115 -1.30 -1.81 5.13
N GLY A 116 -2.26 -2.74 4.98
CA GLY A 116 -2.20 -4.06 5.59
C GLY A 116 -2.55 -4.09 7.09
N HIS A 117 -3.06 -2.99 7.65
CA HIS A 117 -3.54 -2.95 9.05
C HIS A 117 -4.85 -3.72 9.24
N LEU A 118 -5.65 -3.84 8.19
CA LEU A 118 -6.90 -4.59 8.17
C LEU A 118 -6.90 -5.59 7.02
N ASN A 119 -7.44 -6.78 7.29
CA ASN A 119 -7.70 -7.76 6.25
C ASN A 119 -9.18 -7.67 5.81
N ILE A 120 -9.42 -7.55 4.51
CA ILE A 120 -10.78 -7.53 3.94
C ILE A 120 -11.56 -8.78 4.32
N ASP A 121 -10.93 -9.95 4.30
CA ASP A 121 -11.58 -11.23 4.61
C ASP A 121 -12.10 -11.31 6.05
N ALA A 122 -11.53 -10.54 6.96
CA ALA A 122 -11.96 -10.46 8.35
C ALA A 122 -13.11 -9.45 8.57
N LEU A 123 -13.45 -8.65 7.56
CA LEU A 123 -14.48 -7.61 7.62
C LEU A 123 -15.81 -8.03 7.00
N VAL A 124 -15.80 -9.15 6.31
CA VAL A 124 -16.98 -9.68 5.60
C VAL A 124 -17.63 -10.81 6.38
#